data_2e93432d866caca54593eabde108bd76
#
_entry.id   2e93432d866caca54593eabde108bd76
#
_cell.length_a   1.000
_cell.length_b   1.000
_cell.length_c   1.000
_cell.angle_alpha   90.00
_cell.angle_beta   90.00
_cell.angle_gamma   90.00
#
_symmetry.space_group_name_H-M   'P 1'
#
loop_
_entity.id
_entity.type
_entity.pdbx_description
1 polymer ?
#
loop_
_entity_poly.entity_id
_entity_poly.type
_entity_poly.pdbx_seq_one_letter_code
_entity_poly.pdbx_strand_id
1 'polypeptide(L)'
;FPALRTVHTGDLFASSSVPIVDRNNGGSVLAYPDTVRDALAGISGVDTVIPGHRTVTDWATFSEFGDFTYELVTAIRQAKLMGRGIDDTVETLQLPSLYDEYDRKPRLGSTGQMIGGLTDFVTKAFAELEQ
;
A
#
# COMPACT_ATOMS: atom_id res chain seq x y z
N PHE A 1 9.01 -20.57 1.54
CA PHE A 1 10.24 -21.39 1.35
C PHE A 1 11.02 -21.48 2.67
N PRO A 2 10.59 -22.31 3.66
CA PRO A 2 11.19 -22.29 5.00
C PRO A 2 12.70 -22.61 5.00
N ALA A 3 13.13 -23.57 4.21
CA ALA A 3 14.55 -23.97 4.14
C ALA A 3 15.46 -22.85 3.61
N LEU A 4 14.92 -21.89 2.86
CA LEU A 4 15.62 -20.73 2.32
C LEU A 4 15.39 -19.46 3.15
N ARG A 5 14.60 -19.54 4.21
CA ARG A 5 14.16 -18.38 5.01
C ARG A 5 13.61 -17.26 4.12
N THR A 6 12.83 -17.64 3.09
CA THR A 6 12.37 -16.74 2.02
C THR A 6 10.87 -16.83 1.87
N VAL A 7 10.22 -15.67 1.70
CA VAL A 7 8.81 -15.55 1.33
C VAL A 7 8.65 -14.80 0.01
N HIS A 8 7.71 -15.25 -0.82
CA HIS A 8 7.24 -14.49 -1.98
C HIS A 8 5.90 -13.86 -1.61
N THR A 9 5.83 -12.53 -1.63
CA THR A 9 4.65 -11.78 -1.23
C THR A 9 3.67 -11.51 -2.37
N GLY A 10 4.10 -11.70 -3.61
CA GLY A 10 3.30 -11.28 -4.77
C GLY A 10 2.93 -9.81 -4.67
N ASP A 11 1.71 -9.49 -5.07
CA ASP A 11 1.22 -8.11 -5.10
C ASP A 11 0.70 -7.59 -3.75
N LEU A 12 0.73 -8.42 -2.69
CA LEU A 12 0.56 -7.90 -1.32
C LEU A 12 1.68 -6.90 -0.96
N PHE A 13 2.88 -7.14 -1.47
CA PHE A 13 3.97 -6.18 -1.46
C PHE A 13 4.62 -6.18 -2.84
N ALA A 14 4.05 -5.41 -3.76
CA ALA A 14 4.55 -5.36 -5.13
C ALA A 14 5.85 -4.56 -5.23
N SER A 15 5.92 -3.42 -4.57
CA SER A 15 7.09 -2.51 -4.55
C SER A 15 6.89 -1.44 -3.47
N SER A 16 7.92 -0.62 -3.19
CA SER A 16 7.79 0.56 -2.34
C SER A 16 6.99 1.66 -3.04
N SER A 17 5.67 1.50 -3.02
CA SER A 17 4.72 2.37 -3.72
C SER A 17 3.35 2.30 -3.07
N VAL A 18 2.48 3.27 -3.41
CA VAL A 18 1.06 3.18 -3.07
C VAL A 18 0.46 1.92 -3.69
N PRO A 19 -0.20 1.06 -2.89
CA PRO A 19 -0.76 -0.20 -3.38
C PRO A 19 -1.86 0.02 -4.44
N ILE A 20 -1.98 -0.94 -5.34
CA ILE A 20 -3.13 -1.03 -6.25
C ILE A 20 -4.13 -2.01 -5.65
N VAL A 21 -5.33 -1.53 -5.34
CA VAL A 21 -6.38 -2.34 -4.73
C VAL A 21 -7.53 -2.50 -5.70
N ASP A 22 -7.91 -3.73 -6.01
CA ASP A 22 -9.06 -4.04 -6.86
C ASP A 22 -10.33 -4.24 -6.02
N ARG A 23 -11.13 -3.20 -5.91
CA ARG A 23 -12.39 -3.23 -5.17
C ARG A 23 -13.45 -4.09 -5.84
N ASN A 24 -13.39 -4.28 -7.15
CA ASN A 24 -14.38 -5.09 -7.89
C ASN A 24 -14.25 -6.59 -7.53
N ASN A 25 -13.08 -7.01 -7.09
CA ASN A 25 -12.82 -8.38 -6.63
C ASN A 25 -12.71 -8.50 -5.10
N GLY A 26 -13.36 -7.59 -4.36
CA GLY A 26 -13.45 -7.66 -2.90
C GLY A 26 -12.27 -7.03 -2.15
N GLY A 27 -11.38 -6.33 -2.84
CA GLY A 27 -10.30 -5.58 -2.20
C GLY A 27 -10.82 -4.37 -1.42
N SER A 28 -10.20 -4.06 -0.28
CA SER A 28 -10.47 -2.88 0.53
C SER A 28 -9.19 -2.09 0.78
N VAL A 29 -9.23 -0.81 0.45
CA VAL A 29 -8.15 0.13 0.74
C VAL A 29 -7.99 0.32 2.24
N LEU A 30 -9.12 0.41 2.96
CA LEU A 30 -9.11 0.65 4.40
C LEU A 30 -8.67 -0.56 5.22
N ALA A 31 -8.88 -1.77 4.71
CA ALA A 31 -8.43 -3.01 5.36
C ALA A 31 -7.02 -3.44 4.93
N TYR A 32 -6.42 -2.79 3.94
CA TYR A 32 -5.13 -3.19 3.41
C TYR A 32 -4.00 -3.19 4.46
N PRO A 33 -3.85 -2.16 5.32
CA PRO A 33 -2.84 -2.16 6.37
C PRO A 33 -3.00 -3.33 7.36
N ASP A 34 -4.23 -3.70 7.69
CA ASP A 34 -4.51 -4.83 8.58
C ASP A 34 -4.07 -6.15 7.94
N THR A 35 -4.33 -6.32 6.64
CA THR A 35 -3.89 -7.51 5.89
C THR A 35 -2.36 -7.64 5.88
N VAL A 36 -1.64 -6.54 5.66
CA VAL A 36 -0.16 -6.54 5.69
C VAL A 36 0.35 -6.84 7.10
N ARG A 37 -0.24 -6.21 8.13
CA ARG A 37 0.11 -6.45 9.52
C ARG A 37 -0.11 -7.90 9.94
N ASP A 38 -1.22 -8.50 9.53
CA ASP A 38 -1.53 -9.90 9.85
C ASP A 38 -0.53 -10.85 9.18
N ALA A 39 -0.12 -10.56 7.94
CA ALA A 39 0.95 -11.30 7.27
C ALA A 39 2.29 -11.18 8.02
N LEU A 40 2.65 -9.96 8.44
CA LEU A 40 3.86 -9.71 9.21
C LEU A 40 3.85 -10.43 10.57
N ALA A 41 2.71 -10.50 11.24
CA ALA A 41 2.56 -11.16 12.54
C ALA A 41 2.49 -12.70 12.41
N GLY A 42 1.92 -13.21 11.33
CA GLY A 42 1.72 -14.65 11.11
C GLY A 42 2.91 -15.38 10.50
N ILE A 43 3.84 -14.64 9.87
CA ILE A 43 5.02 -15.22 9.21
C ILE A 43 6.26 -14.97 10.07
N SER A 44 7.04 -16.01 10.31
CA SER A 44 8.28 -15.92 11.10
C SER A 44 9.44 -16.66 10.44
N GLY A 45 10.66 -16.36 10.88
CA GLY A 45 11.85 -17.05 10.37
C GLY A 45 12.22 -16.69 8.94
N VAL A 46 11.86 -15.51 8.47
CA VAL A 46 12.12 -15.01 7.11
C VAL A 46 13.14 -13.88 7.15
N ASP A 47 14.16 -13.98 6.30
CA ASP A 47 15.15 -12.93 6.08
C ASP A 47 14.97 -12.28 4.70
N THR A 48 14.58 -13.07 3.70
CA THR A 48 14.49 -12.66 2.30
C THR A 48 13.06 -12.56 1.85
N VAL A 49 12.71 -11.44 1.21
CA VAL A 49 11.38 -11.18 0.64
C VAL A 49 11.51 -11.01 -0.87
N ILE A 50 10.66 -11.70 -1.62
CA ILE A 50 10.52 -11.57 -3.07
C ILE A 50 9.20 -10.84 -3.34
N PRO A 51 9.25 -9.52 -3.64
CA PRO A 51 8.07 -8.74 -3.99
C PRO A 51 7.55 -9.07 -5.39
N GLY A 52 6.30 -8.63 -5.69
CA GLY A 52 5.69 -8.88 -7.00
C GLY A 52 6.40 -8.19 -8.16
N HIS A 53 6.84 -6.94 -7.99
CA HIS A 53 7.31 -6.08 -9.09
C HIS A 53 8.59 -5.28 -8.77
N ARG A 54 9.45 -5.80 -7.89
CA ARG A 54 10.77 -5.20 -7.63
C ARG A 54 11.81 -6.28 -7.34
N THR A 55 13.07 -5.86 -7.23
CA THR A 55 14.16 -6.74 -6.83
C THR A 55 13.93 -7.34 -5.45
N VAL A 56 14.51 -8.52 -5.23
CA VAL A 56 14.53 -9.20 -3.92
C VAL A 56 15.02 -8.22 -2.85
N THR A 57 14.39 -8.28 -1.70
CA THR A 57 14.65 -7.40 -0.56
C THR A 57 14.63 -8.20 0.75
N ASP A 58 14.54 -7.52 1.88
CA ASP A 58 14.57 -8.10 3.21
C ASP A 58 13.24 -7.93 3.97
N TRP A 59 13.16 -8.58 5.12
CA TRP A 59 11.99 -8.50 6.00
C TRP A 59 11.76 -7.10 6.57
N ALA A 60 12.84 -6.34 6.83
CA ALA A 60 12.74 -4.97 7.35
C ALA A 60 12.04 -4.04 6.35
N THR A 61 12.36 -4.16 5.06
CA THR A 61 11.70 -3.41 3.99
C THR A 61 10.21 -3.75 3.87
N PHE A 62 9.84 -5.02 4.03
CA PHE A 62 8.42 -5.41 4.02
C PHE A 62 7.69 -4.90 5.28
N SER A 63 8.34 -4.90 6.43
CA SER A 63 7.79 -4.33 7.66
C SER A 63 7.58 -2.82 7.54
N GLU A 64 8.56 -2.09 6.98
CA GLU A 64 8.44 -0.65 6.69
C GLU A 64 7.27 -0.36 5.75
N PHE A 65 7.05 -1.19 4.74
CA PHE A 65 5.89 -1.08 3.86
C PHE A 65 4.56 -1.24 4.63
N GLY A 66 4.52 -2.13 5.62
CA GLY A 66 3.37 -2.27 6.52
C GLY A 66 3.08 -0.96 7.28
N ASP A 67 4.11 -0.34 7.85
CA ASP A 67 3.99 0.95 8.54
C ASP A 67 3.56 2.05 7.57
N PHE A 68 4.14 2.09 6.37
CA PHE A 68 3.74 3.03 5.32
C PHE A 68 2.25 2.94 4.99
N THR A 69 1.71 1.74 4.79
CA THR A 69 0.30 1.56 4.44
C THR A 69 -0.62 2.00 5.57
N TYR A 70 -0.22 1.76 6.82
CA TYR A 70 -0.96 2.22 8.00
C TYR A 70 -0.98 3.75 8.11
N GLU A 71 0.17 4.40 7.99
CA GLU A 71 0.29 5.87 8.01
C GLU A 71 -0.50 6.52 6.87
N LEU A 72 -0.43 5.94 5.67
CA LEU A 72 -1.15 6.42 4.50
C LEU A 72 -2.67 6.40 4.73
N VAL A 73 -3.23 5.28 5.17
CA VAL A 73 -4.68 5.17 5.43
C VAL A 73 -5.09 6.05 6.60
N THR A 74 -4.28 6.17 7.63
CA THR A 74 -4.53 7.05 8.78
C THR A 74 -4.61 8.51 8.35
N ALA A 75 -3.65 8.98 7.54
CA ALA A 75 -3.64 10.35 7.04
C ALA A 75 -4.85 10.65 6.14
N ILE A 76 -5.26 9.70 5.30
CA ILE A 76 -6.46 9.85 4.45
C ILE A 76 -7.73 9.93 5.30
N ARG A 77 -7.88 9.07 6.32
CA ARG A 77 -9.02 9.14 7.25
C ARG A 77 -9.09 10.50 7.96
N GLN A 78 -7.97 11.00 8.43
CA GLN A 78 -7.90 12.32 9.07
C GLN A 78 -8.29 13.45 8.11
N ALA A 79 -7.79 13.43 6.86
CA ALA A 79 -8.16 14.40 5.84
C ALA A 79 -9.68 14.43 5.60
N LYS A 80 -10.30 13.25 5.48
CA LYS A 80 -11.76 13.12 5.32
C LYS A 80 -12.52 13.66 6.53
N LEU A 81 -12.06 13.35 7.75
CA LEU A 81 -12.67 13.88 8.99
C LEU A 81 -12.57 15.41 9.10
N MET A 82 -11.52 16.01 8.56
CA MET A 82 -11.34 17.46 8.46
C MET A 82 -12.17 18.10 7.34
N GLY A 83 -12.96 17.32 6.60
CA GLY A 83 -13.81 17.81 5.52
C GLY A 83 -13.07 18.10 4.20
N ARG A 84 -11.84 17.60 4.03
CA ARG A 84 -11.09 17.75 2.79
C ARG A 84 -11.70 16.91 1.67
N GLY A 85 -11.63 17.45 0.45
CA GLY A 85 -11.95 16.70 -0.78
C GLY A 85 -10.80 15.81 -1.24
N ILE A 86 -11.03 15.01 -2.29
CA ILE A 86 -10.03 14.08 -2.84
C ILE A 86 -8.81 14.86 -3.33
N ASP A 87 -9.00 15.87 -4.18
CA ASP A 87 -7.90 16.62 -4.79
C ASP A 87 -7.06 17.34 -3.72
N ASP A 88 -7.70 18.01 -2.75
CA ASP A 88 -7.02 18.66 -1.65
C ASP A 88 -6.24 17.65 -0.78
N THR A 89 -6.82 16.47 -0.55
CA THR A 89 -6.13 15.41 0.17
C THR A 89 -4.89 14.94 -0.57
N VAL A 90 -4.99 14.68 -1.88
CA VAL A 90 -3.86 14.23 -2.72
C VAL A 90 -2.74 15.29 -2.74
N GLU A 91 -3.11 16.56 -2.86
CA GLU A 91 -2.16 17.68 -2.96
C GLU A 91 -1.46 17.97 -1.62
N THR A 92 -2.18 17.85 -0.51
CA THR A 92 -1.68 18.28 0.81
C THR A 92 -1.27 17.14 1.74
N LEU A 93 -1.42 15.86 1.31
CA LEU A 93 -1.09 14.70 2.13
C LEU A 93 0.40 14.67 2.46
N GLN A 94 0.68 14.74 3.76
CA GLN A 94 2.04 14.60 4.28
C GLN A 94 2.18 13.28 5.03
N LEU A 95 3.30 12.61 4.78
CA LEU A 95 3.74 11.41 5.48
C LEU A 95 5.14 11.66 6.04
N PRO A 96 5.60 10.87 7.01
CA PRO A 96 6.99 10.92 7.46
C PRO A 96 7.99 10.85 6.29
N SER A 97 9.06 11.64 6.37
CA SER A 97 10.08 11.75 5.30
C SER A 97 10.76 10.42 4.93
N LEU A 98 10.73 9.47 5.82
CA LEU A 98 11.12 8.07 5.59
C LEU A 98 10.44 7.48 4.33
N TYR A 99 9.25 7.94 3.96
CA TYR A 99 8.46 7.44 2.81
C TYR A 99 8.54 8.33 1.56
N ASP A 100 9.46 9.30 1.51
CA ASP A 100 9.57 10.21 0.35
C ASP A 100 9.94 9.48 -0.95
N GLU A 101 10.66 8.36 -0.85
CA GLU A 101 11.03 7.52 -2.00
C GLU A 101 9.92 6.54 -2.45
N TYR A 102 8.79 6.48 -1.73
CA TYR A 102 7.66 5.64 -2.12
C TYR A 102 6.94 6.24 -3.32
N ASP A 103 6.79 5.44 -4.39
CA ASP A 103 6.14 5.88 -5.61
C ASP A 103 4.64 6.11 -5.40
N ARG A 104 4.17 7.31 -5.71
CA ARG A 104 2.77 7.74 -5.59
C ARG A 104 2.08 7.91 -6.95
N LYS A 105 2.81 7.67 -8.04
CA LYS A 105 2.31 7.88 -9.40
C LYS A 105 1.47 6.70 -9.88
N PRO A 106 0.48 6.97 -10.76
CA PRO A 106 -0.20 5.89 -11.47
C PRO A 106 0.76 5.19 -12.44
N ARG A 107 0.46 3.92 -12.75
CA ARG A 107 1.27 3.09 -13.65
C ARG A 107 0.48 2.70 -14.88
N LEU A 108 1.17 2.46 -15.99
CA LEU A 108 0.56 1.92 -17.19
C LEU A 108 0.21 0.44 -16.98
N GLY A 109 -1.08 0.11 -16.99
CA GLY A 109 -1.56 -1.25 -16.93
C GLY A 109 -1.43 -1.99 -18.26
N SER A 110 -1.63 -3.30 -18.24
CA SER A 110 -1.53 -4.16 -19.43
C SER A 110 -2.53 -3.84 -20.53
N THR A 111 -3.62 -3.15 -20.21
CA THR A 111 -4.66 -2.71 -21.15
C THR A 111 -4.39 -1.32 -21.74
N GLY A 112 -3.26 -0.69 -21.43
CA GLY A 112 -2.93 0.67 -21.86
C GLY A 112 -3.59 1.77 -21.04
N GLN A 113 -4.29 1.43 -19.95
CA GLN A 113 -4.89 2.41 -19.02
C GLN A 113 -3.94 2.71 -17.86
N MET A 114 -3.99 3.95 -17.35
CA MET A 114 -3.29 4.29 -16.11
C MET A 114 -4.06 3.71 -14.91
N ILE A 115 -3.36 3.01 -14.02
CA ILE A 115 -3.93 2.36 -12.84
C ILE A 115 -3.16 2.73 -11.58
N GLY A 116 -3.86 2.73 -10.44
CA GLY A 116 -3.26 2.96 -9.13
C GLY A 116 -2.81 4.40 -8.90
N GLY A 117 -1.78 4.54 -8.08
CA GLY A 117 -1.28 5.82 -7.60
C GLY A 117 -2.10 6.42 -6.49
N LEU A 118 -1.63 7.56 -5.94
CA LEU A 118 -2.23 8.17 -4.76
C LEU A 118 -3.67 8.63 -5.00
N THR A 119 -3.96 9.22 -6.15
CA THR A 119 -5.32 9.70 -6.47
C THR A 119 -6.34 8.55 -6.51
N ASP A 120 -6.00 7.44 -7.16
CA ASP A 120 -6.85 6.25 -7.20
C ASP A 120 -7.07 5.68 -5.78
N PHE A 121 -6.01 5.59 -4.99
CA PHE A 121 -6.07 5.08 -3.63
C PHE A 121 -6.94 5.96 -2.72
N VAL A 122 -6.77 7.29 -2.75
CA VAL A 122 -7.59 8.25 -1.99
C VAL A 122 -9.04 8.20 -2.42
N THR A 123 -9.31 8.14 -3.73
CA THR A 123 -10.67 8.03 -4.28
C THR A 123 -11.39 6.80 -3.74
N LYS A 124 -10.73 5.65 -3.77
CA LYS A 124 -11.26 4.38 -3.25
C LYS A 124 -11.48 4.44 -1.74
N ALA A 125 -10.53 5.01 -0.99
CA ALA A 125 -10.64 5.16 0.46
C ALA A 125 -11.83 6.05 0.84
N PHE A 126 -12.03 7.18 0.15
CA PHE A 126 -13.15 8.07 0.38
C PHE A 126 -14.49 7.37 0.11
N ALA A 127 -14.58 6.62 -0.97
CA ALA A 127 -15.78 5.86 -1.30
C ALA A 127 -16.09 4.75 -0.26
N GLU A 128 -15.07 4.14 0.34
CA GLU A 128 -15.27 3.17 1.43
C GLU A 128 -15.68 3.84 2.74
N LEU A 129 -15.20 5.05 3.03
CA LEU A 129 -15.56 5.81 4.23
C LEU A 129 -16.98 6.39 4.19
N GLU A 130 -17.64 6.40 3.04
CA GLU A 130 -19.03 6.85 2.84
C GLU A 130 -20.08 5.73 2.97
N GLN A 131 -19.63 4.48 3.07
CA GLN A 131 -20.49 3.30 3.23
C GLN A 131 -20.81 3.04 4.69
#